data_fb1f53abbef640e173031a75b221b97c
#
_entry.id   fb1f53abbef640e173031a75b221b97c
#
_cell.length_a   1.000
_cell.length_b   1.000
_cell.length_c   1.000
_cell.angle_alpha   90.00
_cell.angle_beta   90.00
_cell.angle_gamma   90.00
#
_symmetry.space_group_name_H-M   'P 1'
#
loop_
_entity.id
_entity.type
_entity.pdbx_description
1 polymer ?
#
loop_
_entity_poly.entity_id
_entity_poly.type
_entity_poly.pdbx_seq_one_letter_code
_entity_poly.pdbx_strand_id
1 'polypeptide(L)'
;MKIDNSKFDKDGKLKQGPHQEYFKNGTVSCEGNFKDGERTGEWKYYLVNGQLKAIGNYINGKMTGEWKWYRENGKLMQTGSLNNDIKTGVWTRYTENGNLMDKTEFLNGKKVKTEKF
;
A
#
# COMPACT_ATOMS: atom_id res chain seq x y z
N MET A 1 -9.35 -20.50 18.27
CA MET A 1 -9.65 -19.45 17.31
C MET A 1 -8.85 -18.19 17.66
N LYS A 2 -8.11 -17.68 16.69
CA LYS A 2 -7.38 -16.42 16.89
C LYS A 2 -8.32 -15.24 16.69
N ILE A 3 -8.26 -14.29 17.62
CA ILE A 3 -8.97 -13.01 17.48
C ILE A 3 -8.04 -12.07 16.72
N ASP A 4 -8.56 -11.47 15.65
CA ASP A 4 -7.81 -10.46 14.90
C ASP A 4 -7.89 -9.13 15.64
N ASN A 5 -6.86 -8.84 16.45
CA ASN A 5 -6.79 -7.62 17.24
C ASN A 5 -6.49 -6.36 16.41
N SER A 6 -6.15 -6.53 15.12
CA SER A 6 -5.83 -5.39 14.26
C SER A 6 -7.06 -4.52 13.97
N LYS A 7 -8.26 -5.07 14.07
CA LYS A 7 -9.52 -4.37 13.83
C LYS A 7 -10.04 -3.61 15.04
N PHE A 8 -9.55 -3.93 16.23
CA PHE A 8 -10.09 -3.41 17.49
C PHE A 8 -9.11 -2.46 18.16
N ASP A 9 -9.66 -1.44 18.83
CA ASP A 9 -8.87 -0.54 19.65
C ASP A 9 -8.61 -1.18 21.03
N LYS A 10 -7.90 -0.44 21.91
CA LYS A 10 -7.56 -0.93 23.24
C LYS A 10 -8.79 -1.19 24.14
N ASP A 11 -9.92 -0.60 23.79
CA ASP A 11 -11.17 -0.76 24.53
C ASP A 11 -12.06 -1.88 23.98
N GLY A 12 -11.55 -2.62 22.99
CA GLY A 12 -12.26 -3.73 22.38
C GLY A 12 -13.30 -3.32 21.36
N LYS A 13 -13.31 -2.04 20.95
CA LYS A 13 -14.24 -1.53 19.94
C LYS A 13 -13.57 -1.52 18.58
N LEU A 14 -14.35 -1.63 17.52
CA LEU A 14 -13.86 -1.51 16.16
C LEU A 14 -13.17 -0.15 15.96
N LYS A 15 -12.02 -0.15 15.33
CA LYS A 15 -11.27 1.07 15.03
C LYS A 15 -12.09 1.96 14.10
N GLN A 16 -12.08 3.26 14.39
CA GLN A 16 -12.79 4.27 13.58
C GLN A 16 -11.93 5.52 13.44
N GLY A 17 -11.99 6.16 12.28
CA GLY A 17 -11.37 7.46 12.04
C GLY A 17 -9.85 7.41 11.86
N PRO A 18 -9.19 8.58 12.02
CA PRO A 18 -7.75 8.70 11.77
C PRO A 18 -6.92 7.80 12.65
N HIS A 19 -5.85 7.24 12.07
CA HIS A 19 -4.97 6.32 12.77
C HIS A 19 -3.53 6.54 12.30
N GLN A 20 -2.60 6.52 13.27
CA GLN A 20 -1.16 6.57 12.99
C GLN A 20 -0.45 5.53 13.84
N GLU A 21 0.56 4.88 13.24
CA GLU A 21 1.48 4.03 13.97
C GLU A 21 2.89 4.60 13.84
N TYR A 22 3.75 4.28 14.80
CA TYR A 22 5.07 4.90 14.90
C TYR A 22 6.16 3.84 14.99
N PHE A 23 7.33 4.16 14.41
CA PHE A 23 8.55 3.41 14.67
C PHE A 23 9.04 3.70 16.06
N LYS A 24 9.99 2.89 16.57
CA LYS A 24 10.56 3.08 17.91
C LYS A 24 11.19 4.46 18.10
N ASN A 25 11.71 5.07 17.04
CA ASN A 25 12.33 6.39 17.09
C ASN A 25 11.32 7.55 17.09
N GLY A 26 10.01 7.24 17.07
CA GLY A 26 8.95 8.24 17.11
C GLY A 26 8.48 8.76 15.75
N THR A 27 9.11 8.34 14.65
CA THR A 27 8.62 8.74 13.32
C THR A 27 7.42 7.89 12.93
N VAL A 28 6.51 8.48 12.13
CA VAL A 28 5.31 7.80 11.67
C VAL A 28 5.69 6.64 10.76
N SER A 29 5.16 5.44 11.01
CA SER A 29 5.36 4.27 10.16
C SER A 29 4.25 4.10 9.14
N CYS A 30 3.02 4.44 9.52
CA CYS A 30 1.89 4.46 8.59
C CYS A 30 0.79 5.37 9.12
N GLU A 31 -0.08 5.81 8.20
CA GLU A 31 -1.22 6.64 8.58
C GLU A 31 -2.34 6.50 7.56
N GLY A 32 -3.56 6.62 8.04
CA GLY A 32 -4.77 6.51 7.25
C GLY A 32 -6.00 6.57 8.13
N ASN A 33 -7.10 6.02 7.63
CA ASN A 33 -8.35 5.99 8.35
C ASN A 33 -8.89 4.57 8.44
N PHE A 34 -9.63 4.31 9.50
CA PHE A 34 -10.41 3.08 9.69
C PHE A 34 -11.89 3.38 9.65
N LYS A 35 -12.65 2.43 9.16
CA LYS A 35 -14.11 2.42 9.22
C LYS A 35 -14.52 1.01 9.60
N ASP A 36 -15.20 0.90 10.75
CA ASP A 36 -15.67 -0.40 11.27
C ASP A 36 -14.56 -1.46 11.32
N GLY A 37 -13.36 -1.04 11.79
CA GLY A 37 -12.22 -1.92 11.97
C GLY A 37 -11.42 -2.20 10.71
N GLU A 38 -11.80 -1.66 9.57
CA GLU A 38 -11.13 -1.91 8.29
C GLU A 38 -10.52 -0.63 7.73
N ARG A 39 -9.35 -0.77 7.08
CA ARG A 39 -8.71 0.37 6.42
C ARG A 39 -9.61 0.89 5.31
N THR A 40 -9.69 2.23 5.21
CA THR A 40 -10.48 2.90 4.18
C THR A 40 -9.77 4.15 3.70
N GLY A 41 -9.98 4.51 2.43
CA GLY A 41 -9.38 5.70 1.83
C GLY A 41 -7.87 5.58 1.67
N GLU A 42 -7.23 6.73 1.54
CA GLU A 42 -5.79 6.79 1.31
C GLU A 42 -4.99 6.40 2.55
N TRP A 43 -4.01 5.50 2.35
CA TRP A 43 -3.06 5.10 3.36
C TRP A 43 -1.65 5.37 2.88
N LYS A 44 -0.80 5.85 3.79
CA LYS A 44 0.61 6.13 3.52
C LYS A 44 1.46 5.31 4.46
N TYR A 45 2.51 4.72 3.90
CA TYR A 45 3.50 3.94 4.62
C TYR A 45 4.86 4.59 4.47
N TYR A 46 5.63 4.65 5.54
CA TYR A 46 6.89 5.37 5.57
C TYR A 46 8.06 4.47 5.93
N LEU A 47 9.25 4.88 5.52
CA LEU A 47 10.52 4.34 6.00
C LEU A 47 10.87 4.99 7.33
N VAL A 48 11.78 4.37 8.08
CA VAL A 48 12.19 4.88 9.40
C VAL A 48 12.81 6.28 9.32
N ASN A 49 13.35 6.66 8.16
CA ASN A 49 13.91 7.99 7.93
C ASN A 49 12.85 9.05 7.57
N GLY A 50 11.57 8.68 7.57
CA GLY A 50 10.47 9.58 7.27
C GLY A 50 10.08 9.67 5.81
N GLN A 51 10.83 9.03 4.90
CA GLN A 51 10.48 9.03 3.48
C GLN A 51 9.30 8.13 3.20
N LEU A 52 8.49 8.51 2.21
CA LEU A 52 7.34 7.73 1.77
C LEU A 52 7.80 6.42 1.15
N LYS A 53 7.26 5.31 1.64
CA LYS A 53 7.53 3.96 1.13
C LYS A 53 6.47 3.50 0.16
N ALA A 54 5.21 3.74 0.50
CA ALA A 54 4.07 3.32 -0.32
C ALA A 54 2.86 4.21 -0.06
N ILE A 55 2.02 4.35 -1.07
CA ILE A 55 0.77 5.11 -0.96
C ILE A 55 -0.28 4.45 -1.86
N GLY A 56 -1.50 4.35 -1.36
CA GLY A 56 -2.62 3.83 -2.11
C GLY A 56 -3.90 3.90 -1.33
N ASN A 57 -4.93 3.27 -1.85
CA ASN A 57 -6.26 3.33 -1.27
C ASN A 57 -6.77 1.95 -0.86
N TYR A 58 -7.64 1.94 0.15
CA TYR A 58 -8.36 0.75 0.61
C TYR A 58 -9.87 0.99 0.54
N ILE A 59 -10.59 -0.08 0.27
CA ILE A 59 -12.04 -0.15 0.44
C ILE A 59 -12.33 -1.44 1.19
N ASN A 60 -13.01 -1.33 2.34
CA ASN A 60 -13.36 -2.48 3.18
C ASN A 60 -12.13 -3.36 3.51
N GLY A 61 -11.01 -2.71 3.82
CA GLY A 61 -9.78 -3.40 4.20
C GLY A 61 -8.97 -3.98 3.05
N LYS A 62 -9.42 -3.80 1.81
CA LYS A 62 -8.73 -4.34 0.63
C LYS A 62 -8.15 -3.24 -0.23
N MET A 63 -6.96 -3.51 -0.78
CA MET A 63 -6.28 -2.57 -1.66
C MET A 63 -7.07 -2.37 -2.96
N THR A 64 -7.23 -1.11 -3.36
CA THR A 64 -7.96 -0.75 -4.57
C THR A 64 -7.32 0.45 -5.25
N GLY A 65 -7.51 0.58 -6.57
CA GLY A 65 -6.98 1.69 -7.35
C GLY A 65 -5.48 1.64 -7.49
N GLU A 66 -4.91 2.75 -7.91
CA GLU A 66 -3.48 2.86 -8.14
C GLU A 66 -2.70 2.89 -6.84
N TRP A 67 -1.66 2.07 -6.77
CA TRP A 67 -0.70 2.04 -5.68
C TRP A 67 0.67 2.39 -6.21
N LYS A 68 1.48 3.10 -5.38
CA LYS A 68 2.85 3.48 -5.70
C LYS A 68 3.77 3.04 -4.58
N TRP A 69 4.91 2.47 -4.95
CA TRP A 69 5.97 2.07 -4.03
C TRP A 69 7.26 2.79 -4.40
N TYR A 70 7.96 3.27 -3.41
CA TYR A 70 9.17 4.07 -3.57
C TYR A 70 10.40 3.37 -3.00
N ARG A 71 11.56 3.69 -3.55
CA ARG A 71 12.86 3.23 -3.05
C ARG A 71 13.35 4.13 -1.92
N GLU A 72 14.39 3.67 -1.19
CA GLU A 72 15.02 4.48 -0.14
C GLU A 72 15.56 5.81 -0.67
N ASN A 73 15.95 5.87 -1.93
CA ASN A 73 16.43 7.11 -2.57
C ASN A 73 15.30 8.06 -2.97
N GLY A 74 14.04 7.72 -2.66
CA GLY A 74 12.87 8.54 -2.97
C GLY A 74 12.32 8.36 -4.38
N LYS A 75 12.99 7.59 -5.23
CA LYS A 75 12.51 7.36 -6.59
C LYS A 75 11.46 6.27 -6.63
N LEU A 76 10.54 6.40 -7.58
CA LEU A 76 9.47 5.43 -7.79
C LEU A 76 10.07 4.08 -8.15
N MET A 77 9.68 3.03 -7.42
CA MET A 77 10.12 1.67 -7.69
C MET A 77 9.12 0.93 -8.56
N GLN A 78 7.84 1.07 -8.24
CA GLN A 78 6.78 0.31 -8.89
C GLN A 78 5.45 1.04 -8.75
N THR A 79 4.60 0.92 -9.77
CA THR A 79 3.21 1.40 -9.69
C THR A 79 2.30 0.41 -10.41
N GLY A 80 1.07 0.30 -9.93
CA GLY A 80 0.07 -0.56 -10.53
C GLY A 80 -1.25 -0.44 -9.81
N SER A 81 -2.28 -1.02 -10.38
CA SER A 81 -3.63 -0.97 -9.82
C SER A 81 -4.06 -2.31 -9.27
N LEU A 82 -4.88 -2.26 -8.22
CA LEU A 82 -5.48 -3.44 -7.63
C LEU A 82 -7.00 -3.27 -7.57
N ASN A 83 -7.67 -4.40 -7.55
CA ASN A 83 -9.11 -4.47 -7.31
C ASN A 83 -9.33 -5.57 -6.29
N ASN A 84 -9.75 -5.19 -5.07
CA ASN A 84 -9.91 -6.12 -3.95
C ASN A 84 -8.65 -6.99 -3.74
N ASP A 85 -7.47 -6.33 -3.61
CA ASP A 85 -6.17 -6.97 -3.42
C ASP A 85 -5.63 -7.75 -4.63
N ILE A 86 -6.36 -7.75 -5.74
CA ILE A 86 -5.98 -8.50 -6.95
C ILE A 86 -5.38 -7.54 -7.98
N LYS A 87 -4.19 -7.87 -8.48
CA LYS A 87 -3.54 -7.05 -9.51
C LYS A 87 -4.36 -6.98 -10.78
N THR A 88 -4.47 -5.79 -11.35
CA THR A 88 -5.18 -5.55 -12.60
C THR A 88 -4.48 -4.46 -13.40
N GLY A 89 -4.62 -4.52 -14.73
CA GLY A 89 -4.03 -3.54 -15.62
C GLY A 89 -2.51 -3.65 -15.72
N VAL A 90 -1.90 -2.55 -16.11
CA VAL A 90 -0.44 -2.51 -16.36
C VAL A 90 0.31 -2.14 -15.10
N TRP A 91 1.23 -3.01 -14.71
CA TRP A 91 2.14 -2.79 -13.60
C TRP A 91 3.52 -2.43 -14.15
N THR A 92 4.06 -1.31 -13.69
CA THR A 92 5.30 -0.74 -14.20
C THR A 92 6.37 -0.77 -13.11
N ARG A 93 7.57 -1.24 -13.46
CA ARG A 93 8.71 -1.21 -12.55
C ARG A 93 9.80 -0.32 -13.11
N TYR A 94 10.54 0.32 -12.20
CA TYR A 94 11.63 1.25 -12.51
C TYR A 94 12.94 0.80 -11.87
N THR A 95 14.07 1.12 -12.51
CA THR A 95 15.39 0.86 -11.96
C THR A 95 15.72 1.83 -10.83
N GLU A 96 16.84 1.59 -10.12
CA GLU A 96 17.31 2.50 -9.07
C GLU A 96 17.54 3.92 -9.57
N ASN A 97 17.86 4.08 -10.84
CA ASN A 97 18.09 5.39 -11.46
C ASN A 97 16.82 6.05 -11.96
N GLY A 98 15.67 5.38 -11.80
CA GLY A 98 14.40 5.92 -12.26
C GLY A 98 14.05 5.61 -13.70
N ASN A 99 14.83 4.77 -14.37
CA ASN A 99 14.56 4.35 -15.74
C ASN A 99 13.55 3.21 -15.75
N LEU A 100 12.78 3.16 -16.83
CA LEU A 100 11.78 2.12 -17.04
C LEU A 100 12.46 0.75 -17.14
N MET A 101 11.99 -0.21 -16.33
CA MET A 101 12.52 -1.58 -16.32
C MET A 101 11.62 -2.52 -17.12
N ASP A 102 10.36 -2.61 -16.73
CA ASP A 102 9.39 -3.44 -17.44
C ASP A 102 7.95 -2.99 -17.16
N LYS A 103 7.05 -3.47 -18.01
CA LYS A 103 5.60 -3.31 -17.82
C LYS A 103 4.99 -4.70 -17.95
N THR A 104 4.17 -5.06 -16.98
CA THR A 104 3.47 -6.34 -16.98
C THR A 104 1.97 -6.08 -16.91
N GLU A 105 1.23 -6.67 -17.83
CA GLU A 105 -0.23 -6.59 -17.84
C GLU A 105 -0.82 -7.74 -17.06
N PHE A 106 -1.77 -7.43 -16.17
CA PHE A 106 -2.49 -8.41 -15.36
C PHE A 106 -3.98 -8.39 -15.68
N LEU A 107 -4.56 -9.57 -15.71
CA LEU A 107 -6.00 -9.75 -15.83
C LEU A 107 -6.43 -10.68 -14.70
N ASN A 108 -7.24 -10.16 -13.75
CA ASN A 108 -7.73 -10.91 -12.60
C ASN A 108 -6.59 -11.60 -11.82
N GLY A 109 -5.50 -10.88 -11.62
CA GLY A 109 -4.35 -11.37 -10.86
C GLY A 109 -3.38 -12.24 -11.66
N LYS A 110 -3.70 -12.56 -12.89
CA LYS A 110 -2.85 -13.40 -13.76
C LYS A 110 -2.05 -12.54 -14.72
N LYS A 111 -0.77 -12.86 -14.83
CA LYS A 111 0.13 -12.20 -15.78
C LYS A 111 -0.27 -12.60 -17.20
N VAL A 112 -0.55 -11.60 -18.04
CA VAL A 112 -0.94 -11.82 -19.44
C VAL A 112 0.24 -11.60 -20.36
N LYS A 113 1.06 -10.56 -20.06
CA LYS A 113 2.10 -10.12 -20.98
C LYS A 113 3.11 -9.27 -20.22
N THR A 114 4.37 -9.39 -20.58
CA THR A 114 5.46 -8.55 -20.02
C THR A 114 6.27 -7.95 -21.14
N GLU A 115 6.54 -6.65 -21.04
CA GLU A 115 7.38 -5.91 -21.96
C GLU A 115 8.57 -5.38 -21.16
N LYS A 116 9.79 -5.71 -21.62
CA LYS A 116 11.02 -5.29 -20.96
C LYS A 116 11.72 -4.18 -21.73
N PHE A 117 12.39 -3.32 -21.00
CA PHE A 117 13.09 -2.15 -21.54
C PHE A 117 14.58 -2.17 -21.24
#